data_05faa9f8b048347f67dace31600447db
#
_entry.id   05faa9f8b048347f67dace31600447db
#
_cell.length_a   1.000
_cell.length_b   1.000
_cell.length_c   1.000
_cell.angle_alpha   90.00
_cell.angle_beta   90.00
_cell.angle_gamma   90.00
#
_symmetry.space_group_name_H-M   'P 1'
#
loop_
_entity.id
_entity.type
_entity.pdbx_description
1 polymer ?
#
loop_
_entity_poly.entity_id
_entity_poly.type
_entity_poly.pdbx_seq_one_letter_code
_entity_poly.pdbx_strand_id
1 'polypeptide(L)'
;MSLRSACGAMACAVLIALAPAALAQDWPNRSIVAVSTVSAGNASDTIARVVLDQVGRQIGQSFVIENRTGAGGTIGSASAAKADPDGYTLLLLTASQGSAVALYKTLPYDPVNDFVPVAMFGVQPSVLIAAPSKGWRSLADLIAAAKANPGVLNFASAGLGSASHWAAERLKVAAGINVQHIPFRGPVEAFTEVMTGRVDFYYLPIAPALPNIRDGKVVALAVSTAKRAPALPDVPSVVEAGYPNAEYLFWGGIAVPAKTPRAIVEKLHAETAKALAVPAVQERLATFGVEPMAMTVEAFGKFYRDDVAAIVKLARDVNIAATN
;
A
#
# COMPACT_ATOMS: atom_id res chain seq x y z
N MET A 1 51.96 17.97 53.81
CA MET A 1 50.98 17.71 52.82
C MET A 1 50.16 16.48 53.29
N SER A 2 48.92 16.70 53.65
CA SER A 2 48.12 15.80 54.47
C SER A 2 47.43 14.66 53.69
N LEU A 3 47.52 13.44 54.23
CA LEU A 3 46.87 12.24 53.78
C LEU A 3 45.33 12.33 53.61
N ARG A 4 44.74 13.45 53.97
CA ARG A 4 43.28 13.69 53.87
C ARG A 4 42.78 14.06 52.50
N SER A 5 43.63 14.52 51.57
CA SER A 5 43.23 14.92 50.23
C SER A 5 43.17 13.75 49.22
N ALA A 6 43.80 12.63 49.49
CA ALA A 6 43.83 11.46 48.59
C ALA A 6 42.57 10.57 48.67
N CYS A 7 41.89 10.56 49.84
CA CYS A 7 40.67 9.73 50.00
C CYS A 7 39.41 10.32 49.33
N GLY A 8 39.35 11.66 49.14
CA GLY A 8 38.20 12.33 48.54
C GLY A 8 38.12 12.13 47.03
N ALA A 9 39.28 12.04 46.34
CA ALA A 9 39.33 11.84 44.89
C ALA A 9 38.99 10.38 44.46
N MET A 10 39.26 9.41 45.31
CA MET A 10 39.02 7.99 45.03
C MET A 10 37.55 7.59 45.25
N ALA A 11 36.83 8.29 46.15
CA ALA A 11 35.39 8.05 46.37
C ALA A 11 34.50 8.61 45.24
N CYS A 12 34.89 9.70 44.58
CA CYS A 12 34.14 10.23 43.41
C CYS A 12 34.32 9.38 42.13
N ALA A 13 35.46 8.72 41.96
CA ALA A 13 35.71 7.87 40.78
C ALA A 13 34.92 6.54 40.78
N VAL A 14 34.54 6.02 41.95
CA VAL A 14 33.79 4.77 42.10
C VAL A 14 32.27 4.99 41.89
N LEU A 15 31.74 6.20 42.10
CA LEU A 15 30.34 6.53 41.91
C LEU A 15 29.92 6.69 40.44
N ILE A 16 30.89 6.93 39.53
CA ILE A 16 30.61 7.08 38.08
C ILE A 16 30.52 5.71 37.38
N ALA A 17 31.03 4.63 37.98
CA ALA A 17 31.02 3.27 37.41
C ALA A 17 29.75 2.46 37.70
N LEU A 18 28.82 3.02 38.46
CA LEU A 18 27.51 2.41 38.79
C LEU A 18 26.34 3.16 38.13
N ALA A 19 26.54 3.74 36.93
CA ALA A 19 25.40 4.03 36.09
C ALA A 19 24.72 2.67 35.80
N PRO A 20 23.44 2.40 36.24
CA PRO A 20 22.78 1.22 35.84
C PRO A 20 22.79 1.23 34.30
N ALA A 21 23.39 0.20 33.68
CA ALA A 21 23.10 -0.06 32.29
C ALA A 21 21.58 -0.01 32.20
N ALA A 22 21.04 1.03 31.61
CA ALA A 22 19.63 1.11 31.32
C ALA A 22 19.34 -0.17 30.59
N LEU A 23 18.77 -1.17 31.30
CA LEU A 23 18.26 -2.39 30.69
C LEU A 23 17.37 -1.86 29.59
N ALA A 24 17.80 -2.01 28.36
CA ALA A 24 16.99 -1.66 27.21
C ALA A 24 15.68 -2.40 27.46
N GLN A 25 14.62 -1.63 27.81
CA GLN A 25 13.32 -2.21 28.09
C GLN A 25 13.00 -3.11 26.92
N ASP A 26 12.75 -4.41 27.19
CA ASP A 26 12.49 -5.38 26.13
C ASP A 26 11.32 -4.85 25.29
N TRP A 27 11.65 -4.27 24.16
CA TRP A 27 10.63 -3.84 23.20
C TRP A 27 10.05 -5.08 22.49
N PRO A 28 8.71 -5.18 22.34
CA PRO A 28 7.67 -4.32 22.87
C PRO A 28 7.19 -4.79 24.26
N ASN A 29 6.83 -3.86 25.16
CA ASN A 29 6.26 -4.14 26.46
C ASN A 29 4.84 -3.59 26.64
N ARG A 30 4.25 -3.01 25.60
CA ARG A 30 2.88 -2.49 25.52
C ARG A 30 2.32 -2.66 24.13
N SER A 31 1.03 -2.44 23.97
CA SER A 31 0.34 -2.47 22.66
C SER A 31 0.95 -1.46 21.68
N ILE A 32 0.98 -1.85 20.41
CA ILE A 32 1.51 -1.07 19.30
C ILE A 32 0.33 -0.51 18.48
N VAL A 33 0.36 0.78 18.17
CA VAL A 33 -0.66 1.42 17.32
C VAL A 33 -0.23 1.30 15.86
N ALA A 34 -1.13 0.82 15.01
CA ALA A 34 -0.94 0.83 13.55
C ALA A 34 -1.96 1.81 12.94
N VAL A 35 -1.47 2.94 12.46
CA VAL A 35 -2.30 3.97 11.81
C VAL A 35 -2.66 3.52 10.41
N SER A 36 -3.95 3.36 10.14
CA SER A 36 -4.52 3.09 8.81
C SER A 36 -5.06 4.38 8.22
N THR A 37 -4.70 4.69 6.99
CA THR A 37 -5.19 5.87 6.26
C THR A 37 -6.49 5.61 5.51
N VAL A 38 -6.99 4.38 5.53
CA VAL A 38 -8.24 3.96 4.91
C VAL A 38 -9.30 3.59 5.94
N SER A 39 -10.55 3.54 5.53
CA SER A 39 -11.67 3.17 6.42
C SER A 39 -11.56 1.73 6.89
N ALA A 40 -12.06 1.46 8.10
CA ALA A 40 -12.17 0.11 8.62
C ALA A 40 -12.96 -0.80 7.66
N GLY A 41 -12.49 -2.04 7.49
CA GLY A 41 -13.09 -3.01 6.58
C GLY A 41 -12.67 -2.85 5.11
N ASN A 42 -11.88 -1.84 4.76
CA ASN A 42 -11.22 -1.79 3.47
C ASN A 42 -10.28 -3.00 3.31
N ALA A 43 -10.05 -3.47 2.09
CA ALA A 43 -9.19 -4.63 1.83
C ALA A 43 -7.80 -4.50 2.48
N SER A 44 -7.14 -3.33 2.32
CA SER A 44 -5.81 -3.08 2.93
C SER A 44 -5.85 -3.11 4.46
N ASP A 45 -6.91 -2.56 5.07
CA ASP A 45 -7.12 -2.60 6.53
C ASP A 45 -7.30 -4.05 7.00
N THR A 46 -8.12 -4.83 6.30
CA THR A 46 -8.39 -6.24 6.66
C THR A 46 -7.13 -7.10 6.49
N ILE A 47 -6.35 -6.91 5.42
CA ILE A 47 -5.07 -7.58 5.21
C ILE A 47 -4.11 -7.28 6.35
N ALA A 48 -3.96 -6.00 6.71
CA ALA A 48 -3.11 -5.59 7.81
C ALA A 48 -3.51 -6.22 9.14
N ARG A 49 -4.82 -6.32 9.44
CA ARG A 49 -5.32 -7.00 10.64
C ARG A 49 -4.92 -8.47 10.68
N VAL A 50 -5.04 -9.18 9.56
CA VAL A 50 -4.62 -10.60 9.47
C VAL A 50 -3.15 -10.78 9.80
N VAL A 51 -2.28 -9.96 9.20
CA VAL A 51 -0.82 -10.08 9.38
C VAL A 51 -0.41 -9.62 10.79
N LEU A 52 -0.89 -8.46 11.23
CA LEU A 52 -0.49 -7.88 12.51
C LEU A 52 -1.05 -8.65 13.73
N ASP A 53 -2.20 -9.30 13.60
CA ASP A 53 -2.70 -10.23 14.63
C ASP A 53 -1.73 -11.40 14.84
N GLN A 54 -1.21 -11.99 13.74
CA GLN A 54 -0.21 -13.04 13.82
C GLN A 54 1.12 -12.54 14.37
N VAL A 55 1.60 -11.36 13.94
CA VAL A 55 2.81 -10.74 14.49
C VAL A 55 2.64 -10.50 15.99
N GLY A 56 1.47 -10.00 16.41
CA GLY A 56 1.16 -9.76 17.82
C GLY A 56 1.26 -11.01 18.69
N ARG A 57 0.75 -12.14 18.19
CA ARG A 57 0.89 -13.44 18.87
C ARG A 57 2.35 -13.87 19.05
N GLN A 58 3.20 -13.60 18.03
CA GLN A 58 4.61 -13.96 18.04
C GLN A 58 5.42 -13.12 19.03
N ILE A 59 5.12 -11.83 19.16
CA ILE A 59 5.85 -10.91 20.04
C ILE A 59 5.21 -10.71 21.42
N GLY A 60 4.05 -11.33 21.67
CA GLY A 60 3.34 -11.25 22.95
C GLY A 60 2.68 -9.88 23.21
N GLN A 61 2.43 -9.07 22.17
CA GLN A 61 1.79 -7.75 22.28
C GLN A 61 0.74 -7.55 21.19
N SER A 62 -0.34 -6.82 21.49
CA SER A 62 -1.39 -6.55 20.53
C SER A 62 -1.08 -5.36 19.64
N PHE A 63 -1.56 -5.42 18.39
CA PHE A 63 -1.63 -4.27 17.49
C PHE A 63 -3.04 -3.68 17.52
N VAL A 64 -3.12 -2.37 17.79
CA VAL A 64 -4.37 -1.61 17.72
C VAL A 64 -4.39 -0.84 16.41
N ILE A 65 -5.26 -1.21 15.48
CA ILE A 65 -5.38 -0.50 14.21
C ILE A 65 -6.34 0.68 14.39
N GLU A 66 -5.81 1.89 14.20
CA GLU A 66 -6.55 3.15 14.23
C GLU A 66 -6.76 3.68 12.82
N ASN A 67 -8.02 3.75 12.39
CA ASN A 67 -8.38 4.27 11.09
C ASN A 67 -8.49 5.80 11.14
N ARG A 68 -7.41 6.51 10.73
CA ARG A 68 -7.30 7.97 10.65
C ARG A 68 -7.40 8.41 9.20
N THR A 69 -8.63 8.43 8.68
CA THR A 69 -8.94 8.78 7.29
C THR A 69 -9.00 10.28 7.05
N GLY A 70 -9.07 10.69 5.78
CA GLY A 70 -9.28 12.07 5.36
C GLY A 70 -8.12 12.65 4.56
N ALA A 71 -8.41 13.65 3.75
CA ALA A 71 -7.47 14.35 2.86
C ALA A 71 -6.55 13.38 2.07
N GLY A 72 -7.12 12.34 1.43
CA GLY A 72 -6.33 11.35 0.68
C GLY A 72 -5.35 10.54 1.53
N GLY A 73 -5.57 10.41 2.85
CA GLY A 73 -4.70 9.69 3.77
C GLY A 73 -3.65 10.57 4.48
N THR A 74 -3.56 11.87 4.14
CA THR A 74 -2.55 12.77 4.71
C THR A 74 -2.71 12.98 6.21
N ILE A 75 -3.95 12.93 6.75
CA ILE A 75 -4.22 13.09 8.19
C ILE A 75 -3.53 11.95 8.98
N GLY A 76 -3.79 10.71 8.60
CA GLY A 76 -3.20 9.54 9.25
C GLY A 76 -1.68 9.50 9.09
N SER A 77 -1.18 9.72 7.86
CA SER A 77 0.26 9.74 7.59
C SER A 77 1.00 10.82 8.38
N ALA A 78 0.45 12.05 8.43
CA ALA A 78 1.04 13.13 9.23
C ALA A 78 1.06 12.84 10.73
N SER A 79 0.03 12.14 11.24
CA SER A 79 0.00 11.74 12.64
C SER A 79 1.06 10.68 12.96
N ALA A 80 1.29 9.74 12.06
CA ALA A 80 2.32 8.72 12.22
C ALA A 80 3.74 9.31 12.06
N ALA A 81 3.94 10.24 11.11
CA ALA A 81 5.24 10.91 10.92
C ALA A 81 5.70 11.70 12.15
N LYS A 82 4.75 12.24 12.91
CA LYS A 82 5.00 13.04 14.13
C LYS A 82 5.04 12.23 15.42
N ALA A 83 4.82 10.92 15.33
CA ALA A 83 4.86 10.05 16.50
C ALA A 83 6.31 9.83 16.97
N ASP A 84 6.46 9.47 18.25
CA ASP A 84 7.75 9.12 18.81
C ASP A 84 8.36 7.94 18.04
N PRO A 85 9.66 7.98 17.73
CA PRO A 85 10.34 6.92 16.97
C PRO A 85 10.75 5.74 17.87
N ASP A 86 9.86 5.29 18.74
CA ASP A 86 10.06 4.25 19.74
C ASP A 86 9.54 2.88 19.32
N GLY A 87 8.98 2.79 18.10
CA GLY A 87 8.43 1.57 17.52
C GLY A 87 7.01 1.23 17.97
N TYR A 88 6.35 2.08 18.75
CA TYR A 88 4.96 1.86 19.18
C TYR A 88 3.92 2.52 18.27
N THR A 89 4.35 3.22 17.23
CA THR A 89 3.47 3.72 16.17
C THR A 89 3.97 3.25 14.82
N LEU A 90 3.11 2.56 14.08
CA LEU A 90 3.33 2.16 12.70
C LEU A 90 2.40 2.94 11.77
N LEU A 91 2.81 3.09 10.50
CA LEU A 91 1.93 3.49 9.42
C LEU A 91 1.67 2.30 8.51
N LEU A 92 0.40 2.02 8.21
CA LEU A 92 0.04 1.08 7.15
C LEU A 92 0.27 1.75 5.79
N LEU A 93 1.22 1.23 5.03
CA LEU A 93 1.51 1.68 3.67
C LEU A 93 0.64 0.96 2.65
N THR A 94 0.29 1.68 1.59
CA THR A 94 -0.45 1.14 0.43
C THR A 94 0.07 1.75 -0.87
N ALA A 95 -0.29 1.14 -2.00
CA ALA A 95 0.04 1.64 -3.34
C ALA A 95 -0.48 3.06 -3.64
N SER A 96 -1.38 3.61 -2.82
CA SER A 96 -1.85 4.99 -2.95
C SER A 96 -1.04 6.01 -2.15
N GLN A 97 0.01 5.57 -1.43
CA GLN A 97 0.79 6.47 -0.57
C GLN A 97 1.47 7.63 -1.35
N GLY A 98 1.94 7.35 -2.57
CA GLY A 98 2.50 8.38 -3.46
C GLY A 98 1.49 9.44 -3.92
N SER A 99 0.18 9.16 -3.79
CA SER A 99 -0.88 10.08 -4.22
C SER A 99 -0.84 11.41 -3.47
N ALA A 100 -0.49 11.40 -2.19
CA ALA A 100 -0.39 12.62 -1.41
C ALA A 100 0.64 13.60 -2.03
N VAL A 101 1.81 13.09 -2.44
CA VAL A 101 2.85 13.89 -3.10
C VAL A 101 2.38 14.45 -4.45
N ALA A 102 1.59 13.68 -5.19
CA ALA A 102 1.10 14.05 -6.50
C ALA A 102 -0.07 15.04 -6.46
N LEU A 103 -0.93 14.95 -5.42
CA LEU A 103 -2.19 15.67 -5.36
C LEU A 103 -2.19 16.91 -4.47
N TYR A 104 -1.19 17.08 -3.59
CA TYR A 104 -1.12 18.23 -2.68
C TYR A 104 0.17 19.02 -2.89
N LYS A 105 0.06 20.35 -2.99
CA LYS A 105 1.23 21.25 -3.12
C LYS A 105 2.06 21.32 -1.86
N THR A 106 1.41 21.18 -0.70
CA THR A 106 2.05 21.26 0.61
C THR A 106 1.58 20.10 1.47
N LEU A 107 2.50 19.35 2.02
CA LEU A 107 2.23 18.28 2.97
C LEU A 107 2.86 18.62 4.33
N PRO A 108 2.19 18.30 5.46
CA PRO A 108 2.72 18.53 6.80
C PRO A 108 3.75 17.47 7.24
N TYR A 109 4.24 16.64 6.31
CA TYR A 109 5.23 15.58 6.48
C TYR A 109 5.89 15.27 5.12
N ASP A 110 7.06 14.61 5.16
CA ASP A 110 7.70 14.07 3.95
C ASP A 110 7.35 12.58 3.82
N PRO A 111 6.56 12.19 2.81
CA PRO A 111 6.15 10.79 2.63
C PRO A 111 7.31 9.80 2.47
N VAL A 112 8.45 10.26 1.97
CA VAL A 112 9.62 9.41 1.68
C VAL A 112 10.62 9.41 2.83
N ASN A 113 10.90 10.60 3.40
CA ASN A 113 12.01 10.75 4.34
C ASN A 113 11.58 10.66 5.82
N ASP A 114 10.28 10.84 6.13
CA ASP A 114 9.78 10.73 7.51
C ASP A 114 9.48 9.29 7.93
N PHE A 115 9.66 8.30 7.02
CA PHE A 115 9.36 6.90 7.28
C PHE A 115 10.47 5.95 6.84
N VAL A 116 10.58 4.85 7.57
CA VAL A 116 11.32 3.65 7.16
C VAL A 116 10.29 2.57 6.81
N PRO A 117 10.12 2.21 5.53
CA PRO A 117 9.37 1.01 5.14
C PRO A 117 10.01 -0.23 5.75
N VAL A 118 9.22 -1.02 6.48
CA VAL A 118 9.73 -2.15 7.28
C VAL A 118 9.51 -3.48 6.57
N ALA A 119 8.27 -3.78 6.20
CA ALA A 119 7.92 -5.04 5.56
C ALA A 119 6.72 -4.86 4.62
N MET A 120 6.82 -5.44 3.43
CA MET A 120 5.71 -5.60 2.51
C MET A 120 4.92 -6.85 2.91
N PHE A 121 3.59 -6.77 2.93
CA PHE A 121 2.72 -7.92 3.16
C PHE A 121 2.56 -8.77 1.91
N GLY A 122 2.55 -8.13 0.75
CA GLY A 122 2.37 -8.77 -0.53
C GLY A 122 1.77 -7.83 -1.56
N VAL A 123 1.53 -8.40 -2.73
CA VAL A 123 0.84 -7.75 -3.84
C VAL A 123 -0.53 -8.36 -4.04
N GLN A 124 -1.46 -7.55 -4.51
CA GLN A 124 -2.82 -7.95 -4.83
C GLN A 124 -3.04 -7.72 -6.32
N PRO A 125 -2.98 -8.77 -7.15
CA PRO A 125 -3.28 -8.64 -8.57
C PRO A 125 -4.65 -8.03 -8.77
N SER A 126 -4.76 -7.08 -9.68
CA SER A 126 -6.02 -6.47 -10.07
C SER A 126 -6.38 -6.85 -11.50
N VAL A 127 -7.66 -6.76 -11.81
CA VAL A 127 -8.22 -7.06 -13.13
C VAL A 127 -8.93 -5.83 -13.68
N LEU A 128 -8.72 -5.57 -14.94
CA LEU A 128 -9.48 -4.62 -15.74
C LEU A 128 -10.76 -5.30 -16.21
N ILE A 129 -11.90 -4.75 -15.83
CA ILE A 129 -13.21 -5.27 -16.19
C ILE A 129 -14.03 -4.27 -16.99
N ALA A 130 -14.95 -4.80 -17.79
CA ALA A 130 -16.00 -4.04 -18.46
C ALA A 130 -17.34 -4.79 -18.40
N ALA A 131 -18.47 -4.09 -18.68
CA ALA A 131 -19.77 -4.76 -18.83
C ALA A 131 -19.83 -5.58 -20.14
N PRO A 132 -20.51 -6.73 -20.15
CA PRO A 132 -20.73 -7.52 -21.37
C PRO A 132 -21.42 -6.74 -22.49
N SER A 133 -22.29 -5.79 -22.12
CA SER A 133 -23.01 -4.91 -23.06
C SER A 133 -22.10 -4.01 -23.92
N LYS A 134 -20.81 -3.83 -23.54
CA LYS A 134 -19.81 -3.10 -24.35
C LYS A 134 -19.33 -3.92 -25.56
N GLY A 135 -19.53 -5.25 -25.55
CA GLY A 135 -19.12 -6.15 -26.63
C GLY A 135 -17.61 -6.42 -26.68
N TRP A 136 -16.83 -5.90 -25.74
CA TRP A 136 -15.37 -6.11 -25.67
C TRP A 136 -15.05 -7.47 -25.04
N ARG A 137 -14.08 -8.17 -25.60
CA ARG A 137 -13.59 -9.48 -25.13
C ARG A 137 -12.12 -9.48 -24.75
N SER A 138 -11.41 -8.39 -25.09
CA SER A 138 -9.98 -8.25 -24.87
C SER A 138 -9.61 -6.80 -24.52
N LEU A 139 -8.40 -6.58 -23.99
CA LEU A 139 -7.84 -5.25 -23.82
C LEU A 139 -7.71 -4.52 -25.17
N ALA A 140 -7.39 -5.26 -26.24
CA ALA A 140 -7.28 -4.70 -27.57
C ALA A 140 -8.59 -4.08 -28.06
N ASP A 141 -9.75 -4.71 -27.78
CA ASP A 141 -11.06 -4.16 -28.17
C ASP A 141 -11.35 -2.83 -27.45
N LEU A 142 -11.08 -2.75 -26.14
CA LEU A 142 -11.21 -1.52 -25.36
C LEU A 142 -10.31 -0.41 -25.93
N ILE A 143 -9.04 -0.73 -26.19
CA ILE A 143 -8.08 0.25 -26.74
C ILE A 143 -8.50 0.71 -28.13
N ALA A 144 -8.98 -0.19 -28.99
CA ALA A 144 -9.49 0.17 -30.32
C ALA A 144 -10.71 1.11 -30.20
N ALA A 145 -11.67 0.79 -29.32
CA ALA A 145 -12.84 1.63 -29.07
C ALA A 145 -12.45 3.02 -28.55
N ALA A 146 -11.50 3.09 -27.62
CA ALA A 146 -11.02 4.35 -27.06
C ALA A 146 -10.28 5.22 -28.11
N LYS A 147 -9.50 4.60 -28.99
CA LYS A 147 -8.82 5.30 -30.10
C LYS A 147 -9.78 5.78 -31.17
N ALA A 148 -10.84 5.04 -31.45
CA ALA A 148 -11.87 5.43 -32.41
C ALA A 148 -12.73 6.60 -31.90
N ASN A 149 -12.87 6.74 -30.57
CA ASN A 149 -13.72 7.75 -29.94
C ASN A 149 -12.97 8.47 -28.80
N PRO A 150 -11.96 9.31 -29.11
CA PRO A 150 -11.15 9.99 -28.10
C PRO A 150 -12.00 10.87 -27.18
N GLY A 151 -11.85 10.71 -25.86
CA GLY A 151 -12.54 11.50 -24.84
C GLY A 151 -14.00 11.10 -24.60
N VAL A 152 -14.52 10.06 -25.26
CA VAL A 152 -15.91 9.59 -25.09
C VAL A 152 -15.98 8.52 -24.01
N LEU A 153 -15.07 7.55 -24.04
CA LEU A 153 -15.03 6.49 -23.04
C LEU A 153 -14.59 7.03 -21.68
N ASN A 154 -15.06 6.34 -20.64
CA ASN A 154 -14.75 6.71 -19.27
C ASN A 154 -14.35 5.49 -18.41
N PHE A 155 -13.66 5.75 -17.31
CA PHE A 155 -13.28 4.74 -16.35
C PHE A 155 -13.66 5.10 -14.91
N ALA A 156 -14.05 4.10 -14.14
CA ALA A 156 -14.34 4.25 -12.73
C ALA A 156 -13.07 4.17 -11.87
N SER A 157 -13.09 4.80 -10.70
CA SER A 157 -12.13 4.57 -9.65
C SER A 157 -12.81 4.61 -8.27
N ALA A 158 -12.12 4.07 -7.25
CA ALA A 158 -12.53 4.19 -5.85
C ALA A 158 -12.23 5.58 -5.25
N GLY A 159 -12.06 6.58 -6.11
CA GLY A 159 -11.77 7.97 -5.79
C GLY A 159 -10.45 8.45 -6.38
N LEU A 160 -10.30 9.78 -6.46
CA LEU A 160 -9.07 10.42 -6.91
C LEU A 160 -7.87 9.96 -6.07
N GLY A 161 -6.77 9.58 -6.72
CA GLY A 161 -5.57 9.10 -6.04
C GLY A 161 -5.63 7.66 -5.53
N SER A 162 -6.74 6.95 -5.71
CA SER A 162 -6.82 5.53 -5.37
C SER A 162 -5.94 4.68 -6.31
N ALA A 163 -5.60 3.47 -5.88
CA ALA A 163 -4.82 2.54 -6.71
C ALA A 163 -5.49 2.24 -8.06
N SER A 164 -6.82 2.13 -8.08
CA SER A 164 -7.60 1.94 -9.32
C SER A 164 -7.54 3.16 -10.26
N HIS A 165 -7.46 4.36 -9.71
CA HIS A 165 -7.25 5.58 -10.50
C HIS A 165 -5.89 5.54 -11.20
N TRP A 166 -4.82 5.30 -10.44
CA TRP A 166 -3.46 5.26 -11.01
C TRP A 166 -3.23 4.11 -11.98
N ALA A 167 -3.84 2.94 -11.73
CA ALA A 167 -3.78 1.83 -12.67
C ALA A 167 -4.39 2.19 -14.02
N ALA A 168 -5.55 2.85 -14.03
CA ALA A 168 -6.21 3.31 -15.26
C ALA A 168 -5.45 4.44 -15.96
N GLU A 169 -4.93 5.43 -15.23
CA GLU A 169 -4.11 6.51 -15.80
C GLU A 169 -2.81 5.96 -16.40
N ARG A 170 -2.18 4.96 -15.77
CA ARG A 170 -0.99 4.29 -16.32
C ARG A 170 -1.31 3.57 -17.63
N LEU A 171 -2.43 2.84 -17.70
CA LEU A 171 -2.90 2.23 -18.94
C LEU A 171 -3.17 3.29 -20.02
N LYS A 172 -3.83 4.39 -19.65
CA LYS A 172 -4.13 5.50 -20.54
C LYS A 172 -2.87 6.06 -21.22
N VAL A 173 -1.82 6.31 -20.44
CA VAL A 173 -0.52 6.77 -20.95
C VAL A 173 0.14 5.68 -21.82
N ALA A 174 0.21 4.44 -21.32
CA ALA A 174 0.88 3.34 -22.01
C ALA A 174 0.24 2.98 -23.35
N ALA A 175 -1.09 3.10 -23.46
CA ALA A 175 -1.84 2.80 -24.68
C ALA A 175 -2.06 4.02 -25.60
N GLY A 176 -1.74 5.22 -25.14
CA GLY A 176 -1.97 6.47 -25.87
C GLY A 176 -3.45 6.71 -26.14
N ILE A 177 -4.33 6.48 -25.15
CA ILE A 177 -5.78 6.67 -25.27
C ILE A 177 -6.25 7.88 -24.47
N ASN A 178 -7.31 8.53 -24.94
CA ASN A 178 -7.97 9.60 -24.22
C ASN A 178 -9.32 9.11 -23.69
N VAL A 179 -9.41 8.95 -22.37
CA VAL A 179 -10.62 8.50 -21.65
C VAL A 179 -10.82 9.35 -20.40
N GLN A 180 -12.08 9.50 -19.96
CA GLN A 180 -12.46 10.37 -18.85
C GLN A 180 -12.47 9.59 -17.53
N HIS A 181 -12.02 10.23 -16.44
CA HIS A 181 -12.07 9.67 -15.10
C HIS A 181 -13.39 10.01 -14.40
N ILE A 182 -14.08 8.99 -13.88
CA ILE A 182 -15.28 9.12 -13.04
C ILE A 182 -14.95 8.60 -11.64
N PRO A 183 -14.64 9.47 -10.67
CA PRO A 183 -14.36 9.06 -9.30
C PRO A 183 -15.62 8.72 -8.52
N PHE A 184 -15.60 7.63 -7.75
CA PHE A 184 -16.64 7.21 -6.82
C PHE A 184 -16.16 7.28 -5.37
N ARG A 185 -17.08 7.18 -4.40
CA ARG A 185 -16.74 7.22 -2.97
C ARG A 185 -16.04 5.94 -2.47
N GLY A 186 -16.07 4.87 -3.29
CA GLY A 186 -15.46 3.61 -2.93
C GLY A 186 -15.59 2.54 -4.02
N PRO A 187 -14.96 1.37 -3.82
CA PRO A 187 -14.87 0.32 -4.84
C PRO A 187 -16.21 -0.32 -5.19
N VAL A 188 -17.14 -0.42 -4.24
CA VAL A 188 -18.45 -1.07 -4.45
C VAL A 188 -19.31 -0.27 -5.43
N GLU A 189 -19.37 1.05 -5.25
CA GLU A 189 -20.13 1.94 -6.14
C GLU A 189 -19.51 1.93 -7.54
N ALA A 190 -18.19 2.10 -7.65
CA ALA A 190 -17.46 2.04 -8.92
C ALA A 190 -17.72 0.72 -9.67
N PHE A 191 -17.68 -0.41 -8.98
CA PHE A 191 -17.93 -1.73 -9.55
C PHE A 191 -19.36 -1.84 -10.08
N THR A 192 -20.35 -1.38 -9.31
CA THR A 192 -21.77 -1.41 -9.71
C THR A 192 -22.01 -0.60 -10.98
N GLU A 193 -21.41 0.58 -11.10
CA GLU A 193 -21.58 1.44 -12.27
C GLU A 193 -21.00 0.83 -13.54
N VAL A 194 -19.87 0.12 -13.43
CA VAL A 194 -19.29 -0.61 -14.55
C VAL A 194 -20.13 -1.87 -14.88
N MET A 195 -20.56 -2.63 -13.88
CA MET A 195 -21.37 -3.83 -14.09
C MET A 195 -22.70 -3.53 -14.82
N THR A 196 -23.28 -2.35 -14.57
CA THR A 196 -24.50 -1.89 -15.27
C THR A 196 -24.21 -1.26 -16.65
N GLY A 197 -22.95 -1.08 -17.02
CA GLY A 197 -22.54 -0.46 -18.30
C GLY A 197 -22.63 1.07 -18.34
N ARG A 198 -22.95 1.74 -17.22
CA ARG A 198 -22.96 3.21 -17.12
C ARG A 198 -21.58 3.81 -17.18
N VAL A 199 -20.56 3.10 -16.65
CA VAL A 199 -19.14 3.41 -16.82
C VAL A 199 -18.49 2.29 -17.62
N ASP A 200 -17.50 2.62 -18.45
CA ASP A 200 -17.00 1.71 -19.47
C ASP A 200 -16.08 0.62 -18.90
N PHE A 201 -15.15 0.98 -18.01
CA PHE A 201 -14.23 0.02 -17.43
C PHE A 201 -13.74 0.44 -16.03
N TYR A 202 -13.15 -0.54 -15.31
CA TYR A 202 -12.64 -0.35 -13.95
C TYR A 202 -11.53 -1.35 -13.62
N TYR A 203 -10.50 -0.88 -12.91
CA TYR A 203 -9.52 -1.75 -12.26
C TYR A 203 -9.89 -2.02 -10.81
N LEU A 204 -9.96 -3.29 -10.43
CA LEU A 204 -10.20 -3.69 -9.03
C LEU A 204 -9.43 -4.98 -8.71
N PRO A 205 -9.18 -5.28 -7.42
CA PRO A 205 -8.61 -6.56 -7.01
C PRO A 205 -9.43 -7.74 -7.56
N ILE A 206 -8.74 -8.83 -7.95
CA ILE A 206 -9.38 -9.98 -8.59
C ILE A 206 -10.40 -10.65 -7.65
N ALA A 207 -10.08 -10.81 -6.37
CA ALA A 207 -10.91 -11.58 -5.44
C ALA A 207 -12.38 -11.11 -5.40
N PRO A 208 -12.72 -9.82 -5.19
CA PRO A 208 -14.12 -9.37 -5.23
C PRO A 208 -14.75 -9.41 -6.63
N ALA A 209 -13.96 -9.39 -7.71
CA ALA A 209 -14.47 -9.47 -9.07
C ALA A 209 -14.79 -10.89 -9.52
N LEU A 210 -14.08 -11.88 -8.98
CA LEU A 210 -14.06 -13.25 -9.47
C LEU A 210 -15.44 -13.91 -9.58
N PRO A 211 -16.36 -13.81 -8.59
CA PRO A 211 -17.70 -14.36 -8.73
C PRO A 211 -18.46 -13.78 -9.93
N ASN A 212 -18.39 -12.45 -10.12
CA ASN A 212 -19.09 -11.77 -11.20
C ASN A 212 -18.46 -12.03 -12.59
N ILE A 213 -17.15 -12.28 -12.63
CA ILE A 213 -16.47 -12.73 -13.87
C ILE A 213 -16.95 -14.13 -14.25
N ARG A 214 -17.00 -15.06 -13.28
CA ARG A 214 -17.48 -16.44 -13.49
C ARG A 214 -18.94 -16.51 -13.90
N ASP A 215 -19.76 -15.64 -13.33
CA ASP A 215 -21.19 -15.52 -13.68
C ASP A 215 -21.43 -14.79 -15.01
N GLY A 216 -20.38 -14.28 -15.68
CA GLY A 216 -20.50 -13.52 -16.92
C GLY A 216 -21.16 -12.14 -16.76
N LYS A 217 -21.27 -11.62 -15.52
CA LYS A 217 -21.82 -10.28 -15.25
C LYS A 217 -20.84 -9.15 -15.61
N VAL A 218 -19.55 -9.46 -15.67
CA VAL A 218 -18.49 -8.60 -16.19
C VAL A 218 -17.51 -9.44 -17.01
N VAL A 219 -16.83 -8.78 -17.94
CA VAL A 219 -15.74 -9.36 -18.75
C VAL A 219 -14.41 -8.92 -18.19
N ALA A 220 -13.51 -9.87 -17.92
CA ALA A 220 -12.13 -9.62 -17.57
C ALA A 220 -11.31 -9.39 -18.85
N LEU A 221 -10.70 -8.23 -19.01
CA LEU A 221 -9.95 -7.85 -20.22
C LEU A 221 -8.44 -8.05 -20.10
N ALA A 222 -7.87 -7.77 -18.93
CA ALA A 222 -6.46 -7.98 -18.60
C ALA A 222 -6.23 -7.95 -17.11
N VAL A 223 -5.16 -8.59 -16.59
CA VAL A 223 -4.67 -8.38 -15.24
C VAL A 223 -3.55 -7.32 -15.23
N SER A 224 -3.46 -6.54 -14.16
CA SER A 224 -2.54 -5.39 -14.06
C SER A 224 -1.06 -5.76 -13.85
N THR A 225 -0.77 -7.01 -13.65
CA THR A 225 0.55 -7.55 -13.32
C THR A 225 1.37 -7.92 -14.56
N ALA A 226 2.68 -8.14 -14.39
CA ALA A 226 3.56 -8.59 -15.49
C ALA A 226 3.22 -10.00 -15.99
N LYS A 227 2.70 -10.87 -15.12
CA LYS A 227 2.29 -12.25 -15.42
C LYS A 227 0.81 -12.41 -15.15
N ARG A 228 0.21 -13.46 -15.73
CA ARG A 228 -1.19 -13.83 -15.44
C ARG A 228 -1.36 -14.16 -13.97
N ALA A 229 -2.52 -13.84 -13.43
CA ALA A 229 -2.88 -14.22 -12.07
C ALA A 229 -3.36 -15.68 -12.02
N PRO A 230 -2.94 -16.49 -11.04
CA PRO A 230 -3.39 -17.88 -10.89
C PRO A 230 -4.92 -18.03 -10.82
N ALA A 231 -5.62 -17.03 -10.24
CA ALA A 231 -7.08 -17.03 -10.14
C ALA A 231 -7.81 -16.77 -11.47
N LEU A 232 -7.09 -16.25 -12.49
CA LEU A 232 -7.60 -15.93 -13.83
C LEU A 232 -6.59 -16.38 -14.90
N PRO A 233 -6.31 -17.67 -15.04
CA PRO A 233 -5.24 -18.18 -15.91
C PRO A 233 -5.46 -17.89 -17.41
N ASP A 234 -6.71 -17.70 -17.82
CA ASP A 234 -7.06 -17.43 -19.21
C ASP A 234 -7.04 -15.93 -19.55
N VAL A 235 -6.95 -15.05 -18.55
CA VAL A 235 -6.90 -13.60 -18.75
C VAL A 235 -5.47 -13.14 -18.91
N PRO A 236 -5.10 -12.49 -20.03
CA PRO A 236 -3.73 -12.06 -20.27
C PRO A 236 -3.31 -10.97 -19.29
N SER A 237 -2.01 -10.86 -19.02
CA SER A 237 -1.44 -9.71 -18.34
C SER A 237 -1.41 -8.49 -19.28
N VAL A 238 -1.31 -7.29 -18.71
CA VAL A 238 -1.12 -6.06 -19.53
C VAL A 238 0.18 -6.12 -20.33
N VAL A 239 1.19 -6.83 -19.84
CA VAL A 239 2.47 -7.04 -20.55
C VAL A 239 2.29 -7.97 -21.74
N GLU A 240 1.61 -9.11 -21.55
CA GLU A 240 1.27 -10.04 -22.66
C GLU A 240 0.36 -9.37 -23.71
N ALA A 241 -0.50 -8.46 -23.27
CA ALA A 241 -1.36 -7.68 -24.15
C ALA A 241 -0.62 -6.55 -24.91
N GLY A 242 0.71 -6.39 -24.72
CA GLY A 242 1.54 -5.43 -25.43
C GLY A 242 1.73 -4.07 -24.72
N TYR A 243 1.34 -3.97 -23.43
CA TYR A 243 1.43 -2.73 -22.66
C TYR A 243 2.29 -2.89 -21.39
N PRO A 244 3.61 -3.14 -21.51
CA PRO A 244 4.46 -3.38 -20.33
C PRO A 244 4.51 -2.17 -19.39
N ASN A 245 4.38 -0.95 -19.92
CA ASN A 245 4.36 0.26 -19.10
C ASN A 245 3.01 0.50 -18.38
N ALA A 246 2.00 -0.34 -18.62
CA ALA A 246 0.72 -0.33 -17.92
C ALA A 246 0.70 -1.20 -16.64
N GLU A 247 1.79 -1.91 -16.36
CA GLU A 247 1.88 -2.70 -15.14
C GLU A 247 1.66 -1.83 -13.90
N TYR A 248 0.76 -2.27 -13.01
CA TYR A 248 0.50 -1.60 -11.75
C TYR A 248 0.25 -2.61 -10.63
N LEU A 249 1.01 -2.49 -9.55
CA LEU A 249 0.89 -3.36 -8.39
C LEU A 249 0.05 -2.69 -7.30
N PHE A 250 -1.01 -3.37 -6.88
CA PHE A 250 -1.69 -3.05 -5.62
C PHE A 250 -0.90 -3.76 -4.52
N TRP A 251 -0.34 -3.03 -3.60
CA TRP A 251 0.49 -3.57 -2.54
C TRP A 251 0.15 -2.97 -1.19
N GLY A 252 0.55 -3.65 -0.12
CA GLY A 252 0.41 -3.18 1.25
C GLY A 252 1.58 -3.60 2.12
N GLY A 253 1.84 -2.84 3.18
CA GLY A 253 2.94 -3.09 4.10
C GLY A 253 2.90 -2.17 5.32
N ILE A 254 3.98 -2.15 6.08
CA ILE A 254 4.16 -1.29 7.25
C ILE A 254 5.42 -0.44 7.15
N ALA A 255 5.33 0.75 7.75
CA ALA A 255 6.47 1.62 8.00
C ALA A 255 6.46 2.13 9.45
N VAL A 256 7.60 2.62 9.90
CA VAL A 256 7.77 3.32 11.18
C VAL A 256 8.32 4.73 10.93
N PRO A 257 8.24 5.66 11.90
CA PRO A 257 8.93 6.95 11.82
C PRO A 257 10.43 6.78 11.55
N ALA A 258 11.00 7.68 10.74
CA ALA A 258 12.37 7.55 10.19
C ALA A 258 13.48 7.35 11.23
N LYS A 259 13.31 7.88 12.45
CA LYS A 259 14.31 7.82 13.53
C LYS A 259 14.13 6.58 14.43
N THR A 260 13.26 5.65 14.09
CA THR A 260 13.06 4.41 14.87
C THR A 260 14.34 3.58 14.89
N PRO A 261 14.79 3.09 16.07
CA PRO A 261 16.00 2.31 16.20
C PRO A 261 16.04 1.10 15.26
N ARG A 262 17.18 0.86 14.62
CA ARG A 262 17.38 -0.21 13.64
C ARG A 262 16.98 -1.59 14.17
N ALA A 263 17.28 -1.89 15.41
CA ALA A 263 16.93 -3.15 16.06
C ALA A 263 15.41 -3.40 16.11
N ILE A 264 14.61 -2.34 16.29
CA ILE A 264 13.13 -2.43 16.27
C ILE A 264 12.64 -2.69 14.84
N VAL A 265 13.20 -1.98 13.85
CA VAL A 265 12.89 -2.19 12.43
C VAL A 265 13.16 -3.63 12.02
N GLU A 266 14.33 -4.16 12.36
CA GLU A 266 14.73 -5.53 12.03
C GLU A 266 13.85 -6.57 12.73
N LYS A 267 13.48 -6.35 14.00
CA LYS A 267 12.57 -7.23 14.74
C LYS A 267 11.18 -7.24 14.11
N LEU A 268 10.60 -6.07 13.82
CA LEU A 268 9.31 -5.98 13.12
C LEU A 268 9.34 -6.66 11.76
N HIS A 269 10.40 -6.44 10.99
CA HIS A 269 10.60 -7.09 9.69
C HIS A 269 10.64 -8.61 9.82
N ALA A 270 11.48 -9.14 10.72
CA ALA A 270 11.65 -10.57 10.92
C ALA A 270 10.34 -11.24 11.39
N GLU A 271 9.63 -10.62 12.33
CA GLU A 271 8.36 -11.16 12.83
C GLU A 271 7.24 -11.08 11.76
N THR A 272 7.23 -10.03 10.93
CA THR A 272 6.30 -9.95 9.79
C THR A 272 6.60 -11.04 8.76
N ALA A 273 7.88 -11.29 8.43
CA ALA A 273 8.27 -12.36 7.51
C ALA A 273 7.84 -13.74 8.04
N LYS A 274 8.02 -14.01 9.35
CA LYS A 274 7.53 -15.23 9.99
C LYS A 274 6.00 -15.34 9.91
N ALA A 275 5.27 -14.26 10.17
CA ALA A 275 3.81 -14.24 10.10
C ALA A 275 3.30 -14.58 8.70
N LEU A 276 3.93 -14.02 7.66
CA LEU A 276 3.59 -14.30 6.26
C LEU A 276 3.89 -15.74 5.82
N ALA A 277 4.79 -16.45 6.54
CA ALA A 277 5.09 -17.86 6.29
C ALA A 277 4.12 -18.82 6.99
N VAL A 278 3.25 -18.34 7.89
CA VAL A 278 2.27 -19.17 8.60
C VAL A 278 1.16 -19.62 7.62
N PRO A 279 0.89 -20.93 7.44
CA PRO A 279 -0.10 -21.42 6.48
C PRO A 279 -1.49 -20.79 6.67
N ALA A 280 -1.99 -20.68 7.90
CA ALA A 280 -3.29 -20.06 8.17
C ALA A 280 -3.35 -18.58 7.79
N VAL A 281 -2.23 -17.84 7.84
CA VAL A 281 -2.13 -16.46 7.36
C VAL A 281 -2.17 -16.46 5.84
N GLN A 282 -1.41 -17.34 5.18
CA GLN A 282 -1.39 -17.45 3.72
C GLN A 282 -2.77 -17.80 3.15
N GLU A 283 -3.46 -18.76 3.75
CA GLU A 283 -4.84 -19.13 3.38
C GLU A 283 -5.79 -17.92 3.49
N ARG A 284 -5.72 -17.17 4.58
CA ARG A 284 -6.53 -15.96 4.74
C ARG A 284 -6.17 -14.88 3.74
N LEU A 285 -4.89 -14.63 3.49
CA LEU A 285 -4.44 -13.67 2.49
C LEU A 285 -4.89 -14.06 1.08
N ALA A 286 -4.86 -15.35 0.75
CA ALA A 286 -5.34 -15.86 -0.53
C ALA A 286 -6.85 -15.60 -0.74
N THR A 287 -7.68 -15.58 0.32
CA THR A 287 -9.10 -15.20 0.19
C THR A 287 -9.30 -13.76 -0.28
N PHE A 288 -8.32 -12.89 -0.03
CA PHE A 288 -8.29 -11.51 -0.53
C PHE A 288 -7.51 -11.38 -1.85
N GLY A 289 -7.00 -12.50 -2.39
CA GLY A 289 -6.17 -12.50 -3.60
C GLY A 289 -4.79 -11.89 -3.39
N VAL A 290 -4.27 -11.90 -2.17
CA VAL A 290 -2.94 -11.39 -1.85
C VAL A 290 -1.91 -12.49 -2.10
N GLU A 291 -0.91 -12.18 -2.88
CA GLU A 291 0.30 -12.98 -3.06
C GLU A 291 1.39 -12.42 -2.13
N PRO A 292 1.78 -13.16 -1.06
CA PRO A 292 2.82 -12.70 -0.16
C PRO A 292 4.13 -12.43 -0.91
N MET A 293 4.77 -11.31 -0.61
CA MET A 293 6.03 -10.93 -1.24
C MET A 293 7.06 -10.57 -0.17
N ALA A 294 8.06 -11.41 0.00
CA ALA A 294 9.17 -11.15 0.90
C ALA A 294 10.19 -10.22 0.24
N MET A 295 10.53 -9.13 0.93
CA MET A 295 11.60 -8.21 0.56
C MET A 295 12.44 -7.89 1.80
N THR A 296 13.73 -7.58 1.64
CA THR A 296 14.50 -6.97 2.73
C THR A 296 14.01 -5.54 3.00
N VAL A 297 14.33 -4.99 4.16
CA VAL A 297 13.99 -3.60 4.51
C VAL A 297 14.51 -2.63 3.45
N GLU A 298 15.73 -2.82 2.98
CA GLU A 298 16.37 -1.98 1.96
C GLU A 298 15.68 -2.09 0.60
N ALA A 299 15.32 -3.33 0.18
CA ALA A 299 14.61 -3.57 -1.08
C ALA A 299 13.21 -2.97 -1.04
N PHE A 300 12.48 -3.11 0.08
CA PHE A 300 11.16 -2.49 0.22
C PHE A 300 11.26 -0.97 0.28
N GLY A 301 12.28 -0.43 0.97
CA GLY A 301 12.54 1.02 0.98
C GLY A 301 12.84 1.58 -0.42
N LYS A 302 13.60 0.85 -1.23
CA LYS A 302 13.84 1.23 -2.64
C LYS A 302 12.56 1.15 -3.46
N PHE A 303 11.82 0.05 -3.36
CA PHE A 303 10.54 -0.13 -4.05
C PHE A 303 9.56 1.01 -3.74
N TYR A 304 9.42 1.36 -2.46
CA TYR A 304 8.54 2.45 -2.02
C TYR A 304 8.91 3.80 -2.64
N ARG A 305 10.20 4.16 -2.63
CA ARG A 305 10.66 5.42 -3.24
C ARG A 305 10.41 5.45 -4.74
N ASP A 306 10.70 4.34 -5.42
CA ASP A 306 10.49 4.22 -6.86
C ASP A 306 9.00 4.32 -7.23
N ASP A 307 8.12 3.71 -6.42
CA ASP A 307 6.67 3.76 -6.61
C ASP A 307 6.13 5.18 -6.40
N VAL A 308 6.54 5.88 -5.33
CA VAL A 308 6.18 7.28 -5.11
C VAL A 308 6.65 8.17 -6.28
N ALA A 309 7.89 7.99 -6.72
CA ALA A 309 8.43 8.77 -7.85
C ALA A 309 7.67 8.49 -9.15
N ALA A 310 7.28 7.24 -9.39
CA ALA A 310 6.49 6.83 -10.56
C ALA A 310 5.09 7.47 -10.56
N ILE A 311 4.41 7.54 -9.40
CA ILE A 311 3.11 8.19 -9.26
C ILE A 311 3.22 9.71 -9.50
N VAL A 312 4.24 10.35 -8.94
CA VAL A 312 4.48 11.80 -9.15
C VAL A 312 4.74 12.09 -10.64
N LYS A 313 5.54 11.26 -11.29
CA LYS A 313 5.77 11.39 -12.73
C LYS A 313 4.48 11.21 -13.51
N LEU A 314 3.72 10.14 -13.23
CA LEU A 314 2.45 9.85 -13.89
C LEU A 314 1.46 11.02 -13.77
N ALA A 315 1.31 11.60 -12.56
CA ALA A 315 0.43 12.74 -12.33
C ALA A 315 0.78 13.94 -13.23
N ARG A 316 2.07 14.20 -13.45
CA ARG A 316 2.54 15.23 -14.39
C ARG A 316 2.21 14.87 -15.82
N ASP A 317 2.46 13.62 -16.23
CA ASP A 317 2.24 13.15 -17.61
C ASP A 317 0.75 13.23 -18.01
N VAL A 318 -0.16 13.08 -17.05
CA VAL A 318 -1.62 13.16 -17.28
C VAL A 318 -2.24 14.49 -16.85
N ASN A 319 -1.41 15.49 -16.54
CA ASN A 319 -1.83 16.85 -16.15
C ASN A 319 -2.77 16.91 -14.93
N ILE A 320 -2.61 16.01 -13.96
CA ILE A 320 -3.32 16.12 -12.69
C ILE A 320 -2.67 17.23 -11.87
N ALA A 321 -3.41 18.34 -11.70
CA ALA A 321 -2.94 19.47 -10.92
C ALA A 321 -3.01 19.17 -9.42
N ALA A 322 -1.92 19.47 -8.70
CA ALA A 322 -1.95 19.45 -7.25
C ALA A 322 -2.86 20.56 -6.71
N THR A 323 -3.70 20.19 -5.74
CA THR A 323 -4.58 21.12 -5.02
C THR A 323 -3.89 21.70 -3.78
N ASN A 324 -4.43 22.78 -3.24
CA ASN A 324 -3.93 23.38 -1.99
C ASN A 324 -4.45 22.62 -0.77
#